data_468f1b7a22af6d5a1a50eefe8379141b
#
_entry.id   468f1b7a22af6d5a1a50eefe8379141b
#
_cell.length_a   1.000
_cell.length_b   1.000
_cell.length_c   1.000
_cell.angle_alpha   90.00
_cell.angle_beta   90.00
_cell.angle_gamma   90.00
#
_symmetry.space_group_name_H-M   'P 1'
#
loop_
_entity.id
_entity.type
_entity.pdbx_description
1 polymer ?
#
loop_
_entity_poly.entity_id
_entity_poly.type
_entity_poly.pdbx_seq_one_letter_code
_entity_poly.pdbx_strand_id
1 'polypeptide(L)'
;MSIAAAGFLVGIVVGLTGMGGGALMTPALIFLGVGHTSAIVTADLTAAAVYKTGGALTHAKEGSPNLRLAGWLILGSVPMAFVGPYLVKALTDDPAQLEDTLKLCIGIALLFAASTYALRLYINLKRVRRGGALPDDDPRIRPVPTLLVGMLGGLLVGVTSVGSGSVIMIALLMLYPGLSAVRLVGTDLVQAVPLVLSAALANIAIHGLEWELLIPLVVGSVPGTLLGSRLAPRVPQSFIRRGIVIVLTMSGVALLFKAGLHPFGEGHETLEAMVVAAIGVAMLVLVPFVWGLLRKRVGLPMFGAPTVAEIESLGREELGRARL
;
A
#
# COMPACT_ATOMS: atom_id res chain seq x y z
N MET A 1 -4.15 -16.77 17.21
CA MET A 1 -2.82 -16.15 16.88
C MET A 1 -2.71 -14.87 17.68
N SER A 2 -1.62 -14.58 18.38
CA SER A 2 -1.51 -13.35 19.16
C SER A 2 -1.36 -12.14 18.23
N ILE A 3 -1.82 -10.95 18.67
CA ILE A 3 -1.70 -9.69 17.93
C ILE A 3 -0.24 -9.42 17.55
N ALA A 4 0.69 -9.71 18.47
CA ALA A 4 2.13 -9.55 18.24
C ALA A 4 2.64 -10.47 17.12
N ALA A 5 2.19 -11.72 17.06
CA ALA A 5 2.57 -12.65 15.99
C ALA A 5 2.01 -12.21 14.62
N ALA A 6 0.77 -11.73 14.59
CA ALA A 6 0.18 -11.14 13.38
C ALA A 6 0.97 -9.90 12.95
N GLY A 7 1.24 -8.99 13.89
CA GLY A 7 2.06 -7.81 13.67
C GLY A 7 3.44 -8.15 13.12
N PHE A 8 4.10 -9.17 13.66
CA PHE A 8 5.42 -9.61 13.20
C PHE A 8 5.39 -10.14 11.76
N LEU A 9 4.44 -11.04 11.44
CA LEU A 9 4.34 -11.61 10.10
C LEU A 9 3.98 -10.56 9.04
N VAL A 10 2.98 -9.72 9.33
CA VAL A 10 2.63 -8.61 8.43
C VAL A 10 3.76 -7.60 8.36
N GLY A 11 4.43 -7.30 9.49
CA GLY A 11 5.60 -6.44 9.54
C GLY A 11 6.72 -6.91 8.60
N ILE A 12 7.01 -8.21 8.54
CA ILE A 12 7.98 -8.76 7.57
C ILE A 12 7.57 -8.41 6.14
N VAL A 13 6.30 -8.63 5.77
CA VAL A 13 5.81 -8.31 4.41
C VAL A 13 5.91 -6.80 4.13
N VAL A 14 5.59 -5.97 5.11
CA VAL A 14 5.73 -4.50 5.02
C VAL A 14 7.19 -4.11 4.80
N GLY A 15 8.12 -4.68 5.56
CA GLY A 15 9.55 -4.44 5.42
C GLY A 15 10.11 -4.92 4.06
N LEU A 16 9.66 -6.08 3.58
CA LEU A 16 10.03 -6.62 2.26
C LEU A 16 9.59 -5.71 1.10
N THR A 17 8.49 -5.00 1.26
CA THR A 17 7.83 -4.27 0.17
C THR A 17 8.05 -2.77 0.21
N GLY A 18 8.42 -2.23 1.36
CA GLY A 18 8.46 -0.79 1.60
C GLY A 18 7.08 -0.12 1.56
N MET A 19 6.01 -0.93 1.53
CA MET A 19 4.63 -0.44 1.57
C MET A 19 4.25 -0.06 2.99
N GLY A 20 3.37 0.89 3.15
CA GLY A 20 2.77 1.14 4.46
C GLY A 20 1.94 -0.06 4.93
N GLY A 21 2.00 -0.40 6.23
CA GLY A 21 1.33 -1.56 6.82
C GLY A 21 -0.17 -1.62 6.66
N GLY A 22 -0.86 -0.48 6.57
CA GLY A 22 -2.32 -0.37 6.60
C GLY A 22 -3.06 -1.28 5.63
N ALA A 23 -2.52 -1.49 4.45
CA ALA A 23 -3.16 -2.36 3.46
C ALA A 23 -3.18 -3.86 3.84
N LEU A 24 -2.32 -4.30 4.74
CA LEU A 24 -2.23 -5.70 5.17
C LEU A 24 -2.55 -5.86 6.66
N MET A 25 -2.13 -4.91 7.49
CA MET A 25 -2.28 -4.98 8.94
C MET A 25 -3.74 -4.84 9.36
N THR A 26 -4.40 -3.78 8.89
CA THR A 26 -5.81 -3.54 9.21
C THR A 26 -6.71 -4.74 8.87
N PRO A 27 -6.73 -5.29 7.64
CA PRO A 27 -7.57 -6.46 7.36
C PRO A 27 -7.15 -7.70 8.15
N ALA A 28 -5.86 -7.93 8.38
CA ALA A 28 -5.40 -9.07 9.16
C ALA A 28 -5.96 -9.03 10.60
N LEU A 29 -5.95 -7.86 11.24
CA LEU A 29 -6.48 -7.69 12.58
C LEU A 29 -8.02 -7.80 12.62
N ILE A 30 -8.73 -7.27 11.60
CA ILE A 30 -10.18 -7.42 11.48
C ILE A 30 -10.59 -8.91 11.34
N PHE A 31 -9.83 -9.68 10.54
CA PHE A 31 -10.09 -11.11 10.39
C PHE A 31 -9.75 -11.93 11.64
N LEU A 32 -8.80 -11.46 12.46
CA LEU A 32 -8.51 -12.05 13.76
C LEU A 32 -9.57 -11.73 14.83
N GLY A 33 -10.45 -10.76 14.56
CA GLY A 33 -11.50 -10.36 15.50
C GLY A 33 -10.98 -9.78 16.82
N VAL A 34 -9.85 -9.06 16.77
CA VAL A 34 -9.16 -8.60 17.99
C VAL A 34 -9.69 -7.28 18.57
N GLY A 35 -10.72 -6.69 17.96
CA GLY A 35 -11.34 -5.45 18.43
C GLY A 35 -12.26 -4.83 17.38
N HIS A 36 -12.82 -3.67 17.69
CA HIS A 36 -13.61 -2.88 16.75
C HIS A 36 -12.75 -2.34 15.61
N THR A 37 -13.32 -2.21 14.42
CA THR A 37 -12.59 -1.74 13.22
C THR A 37 -11.96 -0.37 13.44
N SER A 38 -12.64 0.55 14.14
CA SER A 38 -12.12 1.88 14.48
C SER A 38 -10.86 1.82 15.36
N ALA A 39 -10.86 0.94 16.38
CA ALA A 39 -9.71 0.73 17.26
C ALA A 39 -8.53 0.11 16.49
N ILE A 40 -8.80 -0.85 15.61
CA ILE A 40 -7.80 -1.48 14.74
C ILE A 40 -7.15 -0.45 13.81
N VAL A 41 -7.95 0.41 13.14
CA VAL A 41 -7.44 1.49 12.26
C VAL A 41 -6.59 2.48 13.06
N THR A 42 -7.04 2.88 14.27
CA THR A 42 -6.32 3.79 15.15
C THR A 42 -4.97 3.21 15.58
N ALA A 43 -4.94 1.95 16.01
CA ALA A 43 -3.74 1.24 16.42
C ALA A 43 -2.76 1.05 15.25
N ASP A 44 -3.26 0.68 14.07
CA ASP A 44 -2.44 0.50 12.87
C ASP A 44 -1.81 1.82 12.39
N LEU A 45 -2.58 2.92 12.34
CA LEU A 45 -2.05 4.24 12.00
C LEU A 45 -0.98 4.70 13.00
N THR A 46 -1.21 4.46 14.30
CA THR A 46 -0.24 4.82 15.35
C THR A 46 1.02 3.98 15.24
N ALA A 47 0.92 2.67 15.04
CA ALA A 47 2.06 1.79 14.79
C ALA A 47 2.79 2.19 13.49
N ALA A 48 2.04 2.56 12.44
CA ALA A 48 2.61 3.02 11.18
C ALA A 48 3.43 4.30 11.34
N ALA A 49 3.00 5.23 12.19
CA ALA A 49 3.77 6.42 12.50
C ALA A 49 5.15 6.08 13.10
N VAL A 50 5.21 5.06 13.96
CA VAL A 50 6.48 4.60 14.56
C VAL A 50 7.43 4.02 13.52
N TYR A 51 7.01 2.97 12.79
CA TYR A 51 7.94 2.29 11.88
C TYR A 51 8.25 3.09 10.61
N LYS A 52 7.33 3.94 10.11
CA LYS A 52 7.60 4.81 8.95
C LYS A 52 8.57 5.92 9.26
N THR A 53 8.58 6.44 10.48
CA THR A 53 9.55 7.44 10.90
C THR A 53 10.98 6.88 10.78
N GLY A 54 11.21 5.64 11.22
CA GLY A 54 12.51 4.97 11.03
C GLY A 54 12.91 4.84 9.56
N GLY A 55 11.99 4.44 8.69
CA GLY A 55 12.22 4.35 7.25
C GLY A 55 12.50 5.70 6.59
N ALA A 56 11.74 6.73 6.94
CA ALA A 56 11.93 8.08 6.42
C ALA A 56 13.29 8.68 6.80
N LEU A 57 13.74 8.47 8.03
CA LEU A 57 15.06 8.92 8.51
C LEU A 57 16.22 8.27 7.73
N THR A 58 16.10 6.98 7.40
CA THR A 58 17.10 6.26 6.61
C THR A 58 17.20 6.84 5.20
N HIS A 59 16.08 6.99 4.50
CA HIS A 59 16.05 7.54 3.14
C HIS A 59 16.41 9.02 3.08
N ALA A 60 16.09 9.80 4.12
CA ALA A 60 16.49 11.20 4.18
C ALA A 60 18.01 11.37 4.29
N LYS A 61 18.70 10.46 5.00
CA LYS A 61 20.18 10.45 5.09
C LYS A 61 20.84 10.08 3.77
N GLU A 62 20.22 9.25 2.96
CA GLU A 62 20.69 8.85 1.63
C GLU A 62 20.46 9.93 0.55
N GLY A 63 19.86 11.08 0.90
CA GLY A 63 19.64 12.23 0.02
C GLY A 63 18.65 11.98 -1.12
N SER A 64 17.80 10.97 -0.98
CA SER A 64 16.94 10.51 -2.06
C SER A 64 15.60 11.26 -2.24
N PRO A 65 14.95 11.90 -1.23
CA PRO A 65 13.63 12.49 -1.40
C PRO A 65 13.63 13.81 -2.17
N ASN A 66 12.61 14.02 -3.02
CA ASN A 66 12.29 15.34 -3.57
C ASN A 66 11.40 16.10 -2.58
N LEU A 67 12.01 16.97 -1.76
CA LEU A 67 11.33 17.69 -0.68
C LEU A 67 10.26 18.66 -1.18
N ARG A 68 10.44 19.26 -2.38
CA ARG A 68 9.42 20.15 -2.97
C ARG A 68 8.16 19.36 -3.33
N LEU A 69 8.34 18.18 -3.92
CA LEU A 69 7.23 17.27 -4.25
C LEU A 69 6.54 16.76 -2.98
N ALA A 70 7.33 16.34 -1.97
CA ALA A 70 6.82 15.95 -0.67
C ALA A 70 6.00 17.06 0.01
N GLY A 71 6.46 18.31 -0.07
CA GLY A 71 5.74 19.46 0.49
C GLY A 71 4.34 19.65 -0.10
N TRP A 72 4.17 19.56 -1.42
CA TRP A 72 2.85 19.64 -2.06
C TRP A 72 1.94 18.47 -1.69
N LEU A 73 2.51 17.26 -1.55
CA LEU A 73 1.75 16.10 -1.06
C LEU A 73 1.31 16.29 0.39
N ILE A 74 2.20 16.74 1.28
CA ILE A 74 1.91 17.01 2.69
C ILE A 74 0.79 18.04 2.83
N LEU A 75 0.88 19.13 2.05
CA LEU A 75 -0.12 20.19 2.08
C LEU A 75 -1.53 19.68 1.73
N GLY A 76 -1.64 18.72 0.81
CA GLY A 76 -2.92 18.08 0.48
C GLY A 76 -3.30 16.96 1.44
N SER A 77 -2.37 16.08 1.77
CA SER A 77 -2.68 14.82 2.48
C SER A 77 -2.92 15.01 3.97
N VAL A 78 -2.16 15.86 4.66
CA VAL A 78 -2.25 16.03 6.12
C VAL A 78 -3.62 16.57 6.55
N PRO A 79 -4.14 17.65 5.95
CA PRO A 79 -5.48 18.15 6.32
C PRO A 79 -6.58 17.11 6.03
N MET A 80 -6.52 16.45 4.87
CA MET A 80 -7.54 15.47 4.48
C MET A 80 -7.48 14.19 5.30
N ALA A 81 -6.28 13.77 5.73
CA ALA A 81 -6.11 12.66 6.65
C ALA A 81 -6.69 12.96 8.03
N PHE A 82 -6.61 14.21 8.48
CA PHE A 82 -7.24 14.65 9.72
C PHE A 82 -8.76 14.69 9.61
N VAL A 83 -9.29 15.22 8.51
CA VAL A 83 -10.73 15.39 8.29
C VAL A 83 -11.43 14.05 8.02
N GLY A 84 -10.75 13.07 7.39
CA GLY A 84 -11.35 11.80 6.97
C GLY A 84 -12.15 11.08 8.05
N PRO A 85 -11.59 10.81 9.23
CA PRO A 85 -12.31 10.13 10.32
C PRO A 85 -13.54 10.91 10.80
N TYR A 86 -13.47 12.25 10.84
CA TYR A 86 -14.62 13.08 11.20
C TYR A 86 -15.74 13.01 10.17
N LEU A 87 -15.39 12.89 8.88
CA LEU A 87 -16.41 12.71 7.82
C LEU A 87 -17.15 11.39 8.01
N VAL A 88 -16.45 10.31 8.30
CA VAL A 88 -17.09 8.99 8.54
C VAL A 88 -17.97 9.04 9.78
N LYS A 89 -17.49 9.64 10.86
CA LYS A 89 -18.27 9.80 12.10
C LYS A 89 -19.53 10.65 11.87
N ALA A 90 -19.46 11.65 11.01
CA ALA A 90 -20.61 12.49 10.70
C ALA A 90 -21.68 11.80 9.83
N LEU A 91 -21.37 10.66 9.22
CA LEU A 91 -22.33 9.88 8.42
C LEU A 91 -23.27 9.04 9.30
N THR A 92 -22.84 8.62 10.49
CA THR A 92 -23.63 7.81 11.40
C THR A 92 -23.17 7.95 12.85
N ASP A 93 -24.14 8.02 13.78
CA ASP A 93 -23.91 7.98 15.22
C ASP A 93 -24.12 6.55 15.78
N ASP A 94 -24.64 5.62 14.98
CA ASP A 94 -24.83 4.24 15.38
C ASP A 94 -23.51 3.47 15.28
N PRO A 95 -22.99 2.86 16.38
CA PRO A 95 -21.77 2.10 16.39
C PRO A 95 -21.75 0.92 15.42
N ALA A 96 -22.87 0.24 15.21
CA ALA A 96 -22.98 -0.89 14.28
C ALA A 96 -22.84 -0.43 12.82
N GLN A 97 -23.54 0.64 12.45
CA GLN A 97 -23.42 1.23 11.12
C GLN A 97 -22.04 1.82 10.88
N LEU A 98 -21.39 2.38 11.90
CA LEU A 98 -20.02 2.86 11.80
C LEU A 98 -19.06 1.72 11.49
N GLU A 99 -19.19 0.60 12.17
CA GLU A 99 -18.39 -0.62 11.98
C GLU A 99 -18.50 -1.12 10.53
N ASP A 100 -19.72 -1.23 9.99
CA ASP A 100 -19.97 -1.70 8.64
C ASP A 100 -19.52 -0.68 7.59
N THR A 101 -19.71 0.61 7.84
CA THR A 101 -19.21 1.70 6.98
C THR A 101 -17.68 1.68 6.88
N LEU A 102 -16.98 1.48 8.00
CA LEU A 102 -15.52 1.37 8.01
C LEU A 102 -15.05 0.13 7.24
N LYS A 103 -15.66 -1.04 7.44
CA LYS A 103 -15.35 -2.25 6.68
C LYS A 103 -15.58 -2.05 5.19
N LEU A 104 -16.68 -1.40 4.80
CA LEU A 104 -16.98 -1.04 3.41
C LEU A 104 -15.90 -0.15 2.82
N CYS A 105 -15.56 0.94 3.49
CA CYS A 105 -14.51 1.87 3.05
C CYS A 105 -13.15 1.17 2.91
N ILE A 106 -12.77 0.34 3.88
CA ILE A 106 -11.52 -0.43 3.85
C ILE A 106 -11.56 -1.44 2.69
N GLY A 107 -12.66 -2.17 2.50
CA GLY A 107 -12.83 -3.13 1.41
C GLY A 107 -12.63 -2.47 0.04
N ILE A 108 -13.30 -1.34 -0.21
CA ILE A 108 -13.14 -0.55 -1.43
C ILE A 108 -11.71 -0.04 -1.59
N ALA A 109 -11.10 0.50 -0.52
CA ALA A 109 -9.73 0.99 -0.55
C ALA A 109 -8.72 -0.11 -0.87
N LEU A 110 -8.92 -1.34 -0.36
CA LEU A 110 -8.08 -2.50 -0.66
C LEU A 110 -8.19 -2.93 -2.12
N LEU A 111 -9.39 -2.99 -2.69
CA LEU A 111 -9.60 -3.30 -4.10
C LEU A 111 -8.98 -2.23 -5.01
N PHE A 112 -9.12 -0.96 -4.62
CA PHE A 112 -8.47 0.13 -5.32
C PHE A 112 -6.95 0.03 -5.21
N ALA A 113 -6.40 -0.26 -4.03
CA ALA A 113 -4.98 -0.52 -3.83
C ALA A 113 -4.48 -1.71 -4.67
N ALA A 114 -5.21 -2.83 -4.70
CA ALA A 114 -4.87 -4.00 -5.54
C ALA A 114 -4.80 -3.61 -7.02
N SER A 115 -5.77 -2.85 -7.51
CA SER A 115 -5.80 -2.34 -8.89
C SER A 115 -4.62 -1.42 -9.19
N THR A 116 -4.26 -0.53 -8.28
CA THR A 116 -3.08 0.35 -8.43
C THR A 116 -1.77 -0.44 -8.44
N TYR A 117 -1.66 -1.52 -7.63
CA TYR A 117 -0.51 -2.43 -7.68
C TYR A 117 -0.38 -3.16 -9.00
N ALA A 118 -1.48 -3.71 -9.52
CA ALA A 118 -1.51 -4.36 -10.83
C ALA A 118 -1.10 -3.37 -11.93
N LEU A 119 -1.63 -2.15 -11.89
CA LEU A 119 -1.27 -1.07 -12.81
C LEU A 119 0.21 -0.69 -12.72
N ARG A 120 0.76 -0.59 -11.51
CA ARG A 120 2.19 -0.32 -11.29
C ARG A 120 3.08 -1.39 -11.92
N LEU A 121 2.72 -2.66 -11.77
CA LEU A 121 3.44 -3.76 -12.42
C LEU A 121 3.43 -3.60 -13.94
N TYR A 122 2.29 -3.26 -14.53
CA TYR A 122 2.15 -3.05 -15.95
C TYR A 122 2.95 -1.84 -16.46
N ILE A 123 2.90 -0.71 -15.77
CA ILE A 123 3.65 0.51 -16.12
C ILE A 123 5.16 0.25 -16.07
N ASN A 124 5.65 -0.44 -15.02
CA ASN A 124 7.06 -0.79 -14.91
C ASN A 124 7.50 -1.69 -16.07
N LEU A 125 6.69 -2.68 -16.46
CA LEU A 125 6.97 -3.53 -17.61
C LEU A 125 7.07 -2.73 -18.92
N LYS A 126 6.16 -1.77 -19.12
CA LYS A 126 6.15 -0.90 -20.30
C LYS A 126 7.35 0.06 -20.33
N ARG A 127 7.85 0.49 -19.17
CA ARG A 127 9.08 1.31 -19.06
C ARG A 127 10.33 0.53 -19.51
N VAL A 128 10.44 -0.73 -19.08
CA VAL A 128 11.54 -1.62 -19.51
C VAL A 128 11.60 -1.71 -21.05
N ARG A 129 10.43 -1.86 -21.71
CA ARG A 129 10.34 -1.91 -23.17
C ARG A 129 10.80 -0.63 -23.88
N ARG A 130 10.62 0.53 -23.24
CA ARG A 130 10.95 1.85 -23.83
C ARG A 130 12.38 2.30 -23.60
N GLY A 131 13.28 1.40 -23.17
CA GLY A 131 14.69 1.71 -22.92
C GLY A 131 14.95 2.60 -21.71
N GLY A 132 13.97 2.67 -20.77
CA GLY A 132 14.09 3.54 -19.58
C GLY A 132 14.25 5.01 -19.95
N ALA A 133 13.29 5.86 -19.62
CA ALA A 133 13.55 7.30 -19.66
C ALA A 133 14.75 7.58 -18.74
N LEU A 134 15.72 8.39 -19.20
CA LEU A 134 16.80 8.87 -18.34
C LEU A 134 16.17 9.44 -17.06
N PRO A 135 16.70 9.08 -15.88
CA PRO A 135 16.19 9.62 -14.63
C PRO A 135 16.21 11.14 -14.69
N ASP A 136 15.05 11.76 -14.56
CA ASP A 136 14.94 13.20 -14.38
C ASP A 136 14.97 13.47 -12.87
N ASP A 137 16.10 13.89 -12.39
CA ASP A 137 16.34 14.10 -10.97
C ASP A 137 15.63 15.34 -10.41
N ASP A 138 15.19 16.27 -11.27
CA ASP A 138 14.43 17.45 -10.87
C ASP A 138 13.25 17.71 -11.83
N PRO A 139 12.23 16.84 -11.82
CA PRO A 139 11.08 16.98 -12.70
C PRO A 139 10.32 18.28 -12.40
N ARG A 140 9.83 18.93 -13.43
CA ARG A 140 8.95 20.11 -13.27
C ARG A 140 7.71 19.72 -12.48
N ILE A 141 7.60 20.26 -11.27
CA ILE A 141 6.50 19.96 -10.36
C ILE A 141 5.20 20.50 -10.92
N ARG A 142 4.15 19.69 -10.86
CA ARG A 142 2.76 20.04 -11.19
C ARG A 142 1.98 20.21 -9.88
N PRO A 143 1.87 21.43 -9.32
CA PRO A 143 1.38 21.61 -7.96
C PRO A 143 -0.06 21.14 -7.77
N VAL A 144 -0.97 21.53 -8.66
CA VAL A 144 -2.40 21.20 -8.53
C VAL A 144 -2.65 19.67 -8.60
N PRO A 145 -2.18 18.90 -9.61
CA PRO A 145 -2.35 17.47 -9.62
C PRO A 145 -1.70 16.77 -8.41
N THR A 146 -0.55 17.26 -7.95
CA THR A 146 0.14 16.68 -6.78
C THR A 146 -0.65 16.92 -5.50
N LEU A 147 -1.18 18.12 -5.32
CA LEU A 147 -2.05 18.45 -4.19
C LEU A 147 -3.30 17.56 -4.19
N LEU A 148 -3.97 17.39 -5.33
CA LEU A 148 -5.16 16.53 -5.46
C LEU A 148 -4.86 15.07 -5.13
N VAL A 149 -3.71 14.56 -5.58
CA VAL A 149 -3.24 13.21 -5.21
C VAL A 149 -3.01 13.12 -3.70
N GLY A 150 -2.40 14.15 -3.10
CA GLY A 150 -2.24 14.26 -1.65
C GLY A 150 -3.60 14.24 -0.93
N MET A 151 -4.55 15.05 -1.38
CA MET A 151 -5.90 15.14 -0.78
C MET A 151 -6.63 13.79 -0.83
N LEU A 152 -6.68 13.14 -1.99
CA LEU A 152 -7.34 11.84 -2.15
C LEU A 152 -6.64 10.75 -1.33
N GLY A 153 -5.31 10.70 -1.39
CA GLY A 153 -4.52 9.75 -0.62
C GLY A 153 -4.64 9.98 0.88
N GLY A 154 -4.65 11.25 1.32
CA GLY A 154 -4.84 11.63 2.72
C GLY A 154 -6.19 11.19 3.26
N LEU A 155 -7.26 11.47 2.51
CA LEU A 155 -8.62 11.05 2.88
C LEU A 155 -8.72 9.53 3.03
N LEU A 156 -8.23 8.77 2.02
CA LEU A 156 -8.22 7.31 2.07
C LEU A 156 -7.46 6.78 3.29
N VAL A 157 -6.27 7.29 3.55
CA VAL A 157 -5.45 6.85 4.70
C VAL A 157 -6.09 7.22 6.02
N GLY A 158 -6.67 8.41 6.15
CA GLY A 158 -7.33 8.87 7.37
C GLY A 158 -8.49 7.96 7.78
N VAL A 159 -9.27 7.51 6.80
CA VAL A 159 -10.44 6.64 7.03
C VAL A 159 -10.04 5.17 7.18
N THR A 160 -9.10 4.68 6.36
CA THR A 160 -8.91 3.22 6.17
C THR A 160 -7.54 2.71 6.59
N SER A 161 -6.60 3.59 6.95
CA SER A 161 -5.17 3.28 7.07
C SER A 161 -4.52 2.79 5.76
N VAL A 162 -5.28 2.61 4.66
CA VAL A 162 -4.82 2.08 3.37
C VAL A 162 -4.54 3.21 2.40
N GLY A 163 -3.41 3.16 1.67
CA GLY A 163 -3.21 4.02 0.50
C GLY A 163 -1.93 4.82 0.45
N SER A 164 -1.25 5.08 1.58
CA SER A 164 -0.03 5.92 1.58
C SER A 164 1.12 5.35 0.75
N GLY A 165 1.26 4.03 0.66
CA GLY A 165 2.35 3.40 -0.11
C GLY A 165 1.89 2.78 -1.43
N SER A 166 0.59 2.79 -1.74
CA SER A 166 0.03 2.20 -2.94
C SER A 166 -0.54 3.27 -3.88
N VAL A 167 -1.56 3.96 -3.44
CA VAL A 167 -2.32 4.92 -4.26
C VAL A 167 -1.48 6.16 -4.58
N ILE A 168 -0.87 6.76 -3.57
CA ILE A 168 -0.03 7.95 -3.76
C ILE A 168 1.16 7.61 -4.65
N MET A 169 1.82 6.48 -4.41
CA MET A 169 2.98 6.09 -5.20
C MET A 169 2.66 5.84 -6.67
N ILE A 170 1.52 5.18 -7.00
CA ILE A 170 1.15 4.98 -8.41
C ILE A 170 0.79 6.29 -9.08
N ALA A 171 0.08 7.18 -8.38
CA ALA A 171 -0.25 8.49 -8.90
C ALA A 171 1.01 9.32 -9.20
N LEU A 172 1.99 9.30 -8.29
CA LEU A 172 3.30 9.93 -8.53
C LEU A 172 4.04 9.31 -9.71
N LEU A 173 4.01 7.98 -9.85
CA LEU A 173 4.62 7.28 -10.97
C LEU A 173 4.01 7.70 -12.32
N MET A 174 2.71 8.00 -12.34
CA MET A 174 2.01 8.48 -13.54
C MET A 174 2.26 9.97 -13.81
N LEU A 175 2.28 10.79 -12.77
CA LEU A 175 2.53 12.23 -12.90
C LEU A 175 3.99 12.57 -13.22
N TYR A 176 4.92 11.79 -12.66
CA TYR A 176 6.37 12.01 -12.75
C TYR A 176 7.10 10.75 -13.26
N PRO A 177 6.87 10.37 -14.51
CA PRO A 177 7.43 9.13 -15.07
C PRO A 177 8.96 9.12 -15.14
N GLY A 178 9.63 10.27 -15.14
CA GLY A 178 11.10 10.39 -15.11
C GLY A 178 11.74 10.24 -13.73
N LEU A 179 10.95 10.33 -12.65
CA LEU A 179 11.51 10.24 -11.30
C LEU A 179 12.07 8.83 -11.02
N SER A 180 13.30 8.76 -10.51
CA SER A 180 13.91 7.48 -10.14
C SER A 180 13.12 6.75 -9.05
N ALA A 181 13.17 5.40 -9.04
CA ALA A 181 12.43 4.62 -8.06
C ALA A 181 12.85 4.94 -6.62
N VAL A 182 14.14 5.22 -6.40
CA VAL A 182 14.68 5.57 -5.08
C VAL A 182 14.12 6.91 -4.61
N ARG A 183 14.12 7.94 -5.46
CA ARG A 183 13.54 9.25 -5.15
C ARG A 183 12.04 9.18 -4.93
N LEU A 184 11.33 8.38 -5.71
CA LEU A 184 9.89 8.18 -5.57
C LEU A 184 9.56 7.59 -4.19
N VAL A 185 10.27 6.52 -3.79
CA VAL A 185 10.08 5.87 -2.48
C VAL A 185 10.47 6.80 -1.34
N GLY A 186 11.62 7.49 -1.45
CA GLY A 186 12.06 8.46 -0.44
C GLY A 186 11.05 9.60 -0.25
N THR A 187 10.51 10.14 -1.35
CA THR A 187 9.49 11.20 -1.32
C THR A 187 8.20 10.73 -0.67
N ASP A 188 7.75 9.50 -1.01
CA ASP A 188 6.56 8.90 -0.42
C ASP A 188 6.72 8.66 1.08
N LEU A 189 7.88 8.15 1.53
CA LEU A 189 8.15 7.94 2.95
C LEU A 189 8.17 9.24 3.75
N VAL A 190 8.81 10.29 3.24
CA VAL A 190 8.88 11.60 3.91
C VAL A 190 7.50 12.21 4.07
N GLN A 191 6.65 12.15 3.04
CA GLN A 191 5.28 12.66 3.13
C GLN A 191 4.36 11.77 3.97
N ALA A 192 4.62 10.45 3.99
CA ALA A 192 3.76 9.51 4.71
C ALA A 192 3.84 9.67 6.24
N VAL A 193 4.97 10.14 6.80
CA VAL A 193 5.10 10.33 8.24
C VAL A 193 4.12 11.38 8.78
N PRO A 194 4.11 12.65 8.31
CA PRO A 194 3.15 13.63 8.80
C PRO A 194 1.70 13.25 8.46
N LEU A 195 1.48 12.57 7.33
CA LEU A 195 0.16 12.07 6.93
C LEU A 195 -0.39 11.06 7.95
N VAL A 196 0.36 10.00 8.26
CA VAL A 196 -0.12 8.97 9.21
C VAL A 196 -0.19 9.48 10.64
N LEU A 197 0.67 10.42 11.04
CA LEU A 197 0.57 11.11 12.32
C LEU A 197 -0.73 11.90 12.42
N SER A 198 -1.07 12.68 11.39
CA SER A 198 -2.32 13.43 11.32
C SER A 198 -3.55 12.52 11.40
N ALA A 199 -3.54 11.43 10.63
CA ALA A 199 -4.60 10.42 10.64
C ALA A 199 -4.73 9.73 12.01
N ALA A 200 -3.60 9.35 12.64
CA ALA A 200 -3.58 8.75 13.96
C ALA A 200 -4.14 9.69 15.03
N LEU A 201 -3.72 10.95 15.04
CA LEU A 201 -4.21 11.95 15.97
C LEU A 201 -5.72 12.18 15.85
N ALA A 202 -6.25 12.26 14.62
CA ALA A 202 -7.68 12.40 14.38
C ALA A 202 -8.47 11.18 14.88
N ASN A 203 -8.01 9.97 14.55
CA ASN A 203 -8.65 8.73 15.01
C ASN A 203 -8.59 8.59 16.53
N ILE A 204 -7.45 8.90 17.17
CA ILE A 204 -7.30 8.89 18.64
C ILE A 204 -8.27 9.89 19.28
N ALA A 205 -8.42 11.07 18.70
CA ALA A 205 -9.34 12.10 19.25
C ALA A 205 -10.82 11.66 19.19
N ILE A 206 -11.19 10.83 18.20
CA ILE A 206 -12.57 10.39 18.00
C ILE A 206 -12.87 9.08 18.75
N HIS A 207 -11.96 8.10 18.64
CA HIS A 207 -12.19 6.71 19.08
C HIS A 207 -11.38 6.31 20.31
N GLY A 208 -10.43 7.16 20.73
CA GLY A 208 -9.47 6.80 21.78
C GLY A 208 -8.35 5.91 21.26
N LEU A 209 -7.50 5.46 22.18
CA LEU A 209 -6.38 4.57 21.88
C LEU A 209 -6.42 3.36 22.81
N GLU A 210 -6.52 2.17 22.22
CA GLU A 210 -6.47 0.90 22.94
C GLU A 210 -5.02 0.41 23.04
N TRP A 211 -4.43 0.59 24.23
CA TRP A 211 -3.05 0.18 24.52
C TRP A 211 -2.85 -1.33 24.44
N GLU A 212 -3.87 -2.10 24.79
CA GLU A 212 -3.87 -3.56 24.73
C GLU A 212 -3.72 -4.08 23.28
N LEU A 213 -4.19 -3.29 22.31
CA LEU A 213 -4.04 -3.58 20.89
C LEU A 213 -2.72 -3.00 20.34
N LEU A 214 -2.40 -1.74 20.71
CA LEU A 214 -1.25 -1.02 20.16
C LEU A 214 0.09 -1.64 20.59
N ILE A 215 0.27 -1.94 21.87
CA ILE A 215 1.56 -2.40 22.39
C ILE A 215 1.98 -3.73 21.74
N PRO A 216 1.17 -4.79 21.73
CA PRO A 216 1.54 -6.02 21.04
C PRO A 216 1.75 -5.83 19.53
N LEU A 217 0.97 -4.93 18.91
CA LEU A 217 1.11 -4.63 17.48
C LEU A 217 2.46 -3.99 17.17
N VAL A 218 2.89 -3.00 17.94
CA VAL A 218 4.19 -2.34 17.79
C VAL A 218 5.34 -3.30 18.08
N VAL A 219 5.24 -4.07 19.18
CA VAL A 219 6.26 -5.07 19.57
C VAL A 219 6.43 -6.14 18.49
N GLY A 220 5.36 -6.51 17.79
CA GLY A 220 5.44 -7.44 16.66
C GLY A 220 5.91 -6.75 15.37
N SER A 221 5.26 -5.66 14.96
CA SER A 221 5.46 -5.06 13.64
C SER A 221 6.82 -4.38 13.45
N VAL A 222 7.38 -3.76 14.48
CA VAL A 222 8.70 -3.09 14.39
C VAL A 222 9.82 -4.09 14.09
N PRO A 223 10.04 -5.16 14.89
CA PRO A 223 11.07 -6.15 14.56
C PRO A 223 10.76 -6.90 13.26
N GLY A 224 9.47 -7.17 12.97
CA GLY A 224 9.05 -7.75 11.69
C GLY A 224 9.47 -6.89 10.50
N THR A 225 9.20 -5.60 10.54
CA THR A 225 9.57 -4.65 9.49
C THR A 225 11.09 -4.53 9.33
N LEU A 226 11.84 -4.50 10.41
CA LEU A 226 13.30 -4.48 10.37
C LEU A 226 13.88 -5.76 9.75
N LEU A 227 13.33 -6.92 10.11
CA LEU A 227 13.73 -8.19 9.51
C LEU A 227 13.37 -8.23 8.01
N GLY A 228 12.15 -7.82 7.66
CA GLY A 228 11.69 -7.76 6.27
C GLY A 228 12.54 -6.85 5.40
N SER A 229 12.91 -5.67 5.90
CA SER A 229 13.77 -4.73 5.16
C SER A 229 15.17 -5.29 4.90
N ARG A 230 15.74 -6.06 5.86
CA ARG A 230 17.03 -6.75 5.66
C ARG A 230 16.95 -7.91 4.66
N LEU A 231 15.80 -8.55 4.56
CA LEU A 231 15.55 -9.65 3.61
C LEU A 231 15.18 -9.14 2.21
N ALA A 232 14.69 -7.89 2.09
CA ALA A 232 14.19 -7.31 0.85
C ALA A 232 15.16 -7.44 -0.35
N PRO A 233 16.49 -7.26 -0.22
CA PRO A 233 17.43 -7.44 -1.33
C PRO A 233 17.55 -8.91 -1.82
N ARG A 234 17.17 -9.90 -0.98
CA ARG A 234 17.30 -11.32 -1.27
C ARG A 234 16.06 -11.94 -1.90
N VAL A 235 14.92 -11.26 -1.84
CA VAL A 235 13.63 -11.78 -2.29
C VAL A 235 13.21 -11.09 -3.59
N PRO A 236 12.80 -11.84 -4.63
CA PRO A 236 12.34 -11.26 -5.89
C PRO A 236 11.10 -10.39 -5.67
N GLN A 237 11.25 -9.08 -5.84
CA GLN A 237 10.20 -8.09 -5.63
C GLN A 237 8.93 -8.34 -6.46
N SER A 238 9.09 -8.93 -7.65
CA SER A 238 7.96 -9.26 -8.54
C SER A 238 7.07 -10.37 -7.97
N PHE A 239 7.64 -11.31 -7.21
CA PHE A 239 6.88 -12.39 -6.55
C PHE A 239 6.04 -11.83 -5.40
N ILE A 240 6.68 -11.03 -4.53
CA ILE A 240 6.02 -10.41 -3.38
C ILE A 240 4.86 -9.53 -3.85
N ARG A 241 5.09 -8.66 -4.84
CA ARG A 241 4.05 -7.74 -5.35
C ARG A 241 2.84 -8.47 -5.92
N ARG A 242 3.04 -9.61 -6.59
CA ARG A 242 1.92 -10.43 -7.09
C ARG A 242 1.13 -11.06 -5.94
N GLY A 243 1.82 -11.60 -4.94
CA GLY A 243 1.17 -12.12 -3.74
C GLY A 243 0.31 -11.06 -3.04
N ILE A 244 0.81 -9.82 -2.97
CA ILE A 244 0.08 -8.70 -2.38
C ILE A 244 -1.21 -8.39 -3.14
N VAL A 245 -1.17 -8.32 -4.48
CA VAL A 245 -2.38 -8.09 -5.29
C VAL A 245 -3.45 -9.13 -4.95
N ILE A 246 -3.06 -10.40 -4.83
CA ILE A 246 -3.98 -11.49 -4.47
C ILE A 246 -4.56 -11.28 -3.08
N VAL A 247 -3.70 -11.06 -2.08
CA VAL A 247 -4.14 -10.87 -0.68
C VAL A 247 -5.03 -9.65 -0.54
N LEU A 248 -4.68 -8.51 -1.16
CA LEU A 248 -5.50 -7.30 -1.12
C LEU A 248 -6.88 -7.52 -1.77
N THR A 249 -6.92 -8.22 -2.89
CA THR A 249 -8.19 -8.52 -3.57
C THR A 249 -9.07 -9.43 -2.71
N MET A 250 -8.52 -10.52 -2.17
CA MET A 250 -9.26 -11.43 -1.29
C MET A 250 -9.76 -10.71 -0.04
N SER A 251 -8.88 -9.96 0.63
CA SER A 251 -9.24 -9.21 1.84
C SER A 251 -10.27 -8.12 1.55
N GLY A 252 -10.15 -7.43 0.41
CA GLY A 252 -11.12 -6.41 -0.01
C GLY A 252 -12.50 -7.00 -0.22
N VAL A 253 -12.62 -8.09 -0.99
CA VAL A 253 -13.91 -8.78 -1.22
C VAL A 253 -14.49 -9.33 0.10
N ALA A 254 -13.67 -9.97 0.93
CA ALA A 254 -14.12 -10.51 2.20
C ALA A 254 -14.62 -9.43 3.17
N LEU A 255 -13.99 -8.24 3.17
CA LEU A 255 -14.47 -7.10 3.98
C LEU A 255 -15.75 -6.50 3.44
N LEU A 256 -15.97 -6.48 2.12
CA LEU A 256 -17.24 -6.05 1.54
C LEU A 256 -18.38 -6.97 1.98
N PHE A 257 -18.17 -8.29 2.02
CA PHE A 257 -19.17 -9.22 2.54
C PHE A 257 -19.42 -8.99 4.03
N LYS A 258 -18.37 -8.82 4.84
CA LYS A 258 -18.50 -8.49 6.27
C LYS A 258 -19.15 -7.13 6.55
N ALA A 259 -19.19 -6.23 5.57
CA ALA A 259 -19.85 -4.93 5.65
C ALA A 259 -21.35 -4.97 5.25
N GLY A 260 -21.93 -6.17 5.15
CA GLY A 260 -23.35 -6.34 4.82
C GLY A 260 -23.68 -6.39 3.33
N LEU A 261 -22.67 -6.43 2.44
CA LEU A 261 -22.89 -6.70 1.02
C LEU A 261 -23.00 -8.22 0.81
N HIS A 262 -24.19 -8.79 1.03
CA HIS A 262 -24.48 -10.22 0.88
C HIS A 262 -25.08 -10.51 -0.52
N PRO A 263 -24.26 -10.79 -1.55
CA PRO A 263 -24.76 -11.02 -2.91
C PRO A 263 -25.61 -12.31 -3.01
N PHE A 264 -25.49 -13.20 -2.04
CA PHE A 264 -26.21 -14.49 -1.98
C PHE A 264 -27.34 -14.51 -0.93
N GLY A 265 -27.61 -13.36 -0.27
CA GLY A 265 -28.57 -13.27 0.83
C GLY A 265 -27.98 -13.58 2.20
N GLU A 266 -28.68 -13.19 3.25
CA GLU A 266 -28.28 -13.43 4.64
C GLU A 266 -28.22 -14.94 4.95
N GLY A 267 -27.27 -15.36 5.78
CA GLY A 267 -27.09 -16.76 6.19
C GLY A 267 -26.20 -17.62 5.29
N HIS A 268 -25.63 -17.06 4.22
CA HIS A 268 -24.76 -17.80 3.28
C HIS A 268 -23.26 -17.52 3.50
N GLU A 269 -22.83 -17.30 4.75
CA GLU A 269 -21.43 -16.96 5.09
C GLU A 269 -20.41 -18.00 4.58
N THR A 270 -20.77 -19.30 4.61
CA THR A 270 -19.91 -20.37 4.07
C THR A 270 -19.73 -20.26 2.57
N LEU A 271 -20.77 -19.89 1.84
CA LEU A 271 -20.72 -19.67 0.38
C LEU A 271 -19.87 -18.45 0.06
N GLU A 272 -20.00 -17.37 0.82
CA GLU A 272 -19.17 -16.17 0.69
C GLU A 272 -17.70 -16.47 0.94
N ALA A 273 -17.37 -17.23 1.98
CA ALA A 273 -16.01 -17.69 2.25
C ALA A 273 -15.46 -18.55 1.10
N MET A 274 -16.28 -19.45 0.53
CA MET A 274 -15.93 -20.25 -0.62
C MET A 274 -15.67 -19.39 -1.86
N VAL A 275 -16.45 -18.35 -2.10
CA VAL A 275 -16.25 -17.40 -3.22
C VAL A 275 -14.96 -16.64 -3.04
N VAL A 276 -14.64 -16.13 -1.85
CA VAL A 276 -13.37 -15.47 -1.56
C VAL A 276 -12.20 -16.42 -1.79
N ALA A 277 -12.29 -17.66 -1.33
CA ALA A 277 -11.28 -18.69 -1.54
C ALA A 277 -11.13 -19.01 -3.05
N ALA A 278 -12.23 -19.14 -3.78
CA ALA A 278 -12.23 -19.37 -5.23
C ALA A 278 -11.59 -18.21 -6.00
N ILE A 279 -11.89 -16.96 -5.62
CA ILE A 279 -11.21 -15.77 -6.16
C ILE A 279 -9.72 -15.86 -5.90
N GLY A 280 -9.29 -16.21 -4.67
CA GLY A 280 -7.88 -16.38 -4.33
C GLY A 280 -7.18 -17.41 -5.20
N VAL A 281 -7.78 -18.59 -5.34
CA VAL A 281 -7.25 -19.69 -6.20
C VAL A 281 -7.20 -19.25 -7.67
N ALA A 282 -8.28 -18.63 -8.18
CA ALA A 282 -8.31 -18.10 -9.52
C ALA A 282 -7.20 -17.05 -9.75
N MET A 283 -7.00 -16.15 -8.81
CA MET A 283 -5.95 -15.12 -8.87
C MET A 283 -4.54 -15.73 -8.80
N LEU A 284 -4.31 -16.81 -8.02
CA LEU A 284 -3.04 -17.54 -7.97
C LEU A 284 -2.64 -18.09 -9.35
N VAL A 285 -3.60 -18.48 -10.17
CA VAL A 285 -3.39 -18.98 -11.53
C VAL A 285 -3.37 -17.85 -12.55
N LEU A 286 -4.37 -16.97 -12.52
CA LEU A 286 -4.55 -15.90 -13.50
C LEU A 286 -3.46 -14.84 -13.44
N VAL A 287 -3.05 -14.39 -12.25
CA VAL A 287 -2.06 -13.32 -12.11
C VAL A 287 -0.70 -13.71 -12.70
N PRO A 288 -0.11 -14.88 -12.39
CA PRO A 288 1.13 -15.31 -13.04
C PRO A 288 0.98 -15.53 -14.54
N PHE A 289 -0.17 -16.08 -15.00
CA PHE A 289 -0.43 -16.35 -16.40
C PHE A 289 -0.56 -15.05 -17.22
N VAL A 290 -1.42 -14.13 -16.79
CA VAL A 290 -1.57 -12.82 -17.43
C VAL A 290 -0.27 -12.05 -17.42
N TRP A 291 0.49 -12.11 -16.29
CA TRP A 291 1.81 -11.52 -16.18
C TRP A 291 2.79 -12.12 -17.19
N GLY A 292 2.81 -13.44 -17.34
CA GLY A 292 3.61 -14.15 -18.33
C GLY A 292 3.29 -13.73 -19.76
N LEU A 293 2.00 -13.61 -20.09
CA LEU A 293 1.55 -13.13 -21.41
C LEU A 293 1.97 -11.68 -21.68
N LEU A 294 1.86 -10.80 -20.68
CA LEU A 294 2.30 -9.40 -20.78
C LEU A 294 3.82 -9.31 -20.99
N ARG A 295 4.61 -10.13 -20.30
CA ARG A 295 6.05 -10.25 -20.52
C ARG A 295 6.39 -10.69 -21.93
N LYS A 296 5.72 -11.74 -22.43
CA LYS A 296 5.92 -12.23 -23.80
C LYS A 296 5.63 -11.15 -24.84
N ARG A 297 4.58 -10.34 -24.64
CA ARG A 297 4.28 -9.18 -25.52
C ARG A 297 5.36 -8.10 -25.51
N VAL A 298 6.19 -8.07 -24.50
CA VAL A 298 7.29 -7.10 -24.32
C VAL A 298 8.64 -7.68 -24.77
N GLY A 299 8.66 -8.95 -25.25
CA GLY A 299 9.89 -9.62 -25.69
C GLY A 299 10.69 -10.28 -24.56
N LEU A 300 10.13 -10.38 -23.35
CA LEU A 300 10.75 -11.04 -22.20
C LEU A 300 10.27 -12.49 -22.08
N PRO A 301 11.06 -13.40 -21.49
CA PRO A 301 10.64 -14.78 -21.24
C PRO A 301 9.39 -14.83 -20.36
N MET A 302 8.48 -15.76 -20.63
CA MET A 302 7.18 -15.88 -19.97
C MET A 302 7.31 -16.13 -18.47
N PHE A 303 8.31 -16.91 -18.06
CA PHE A 303 8.65 -17.24 -16.67
C PHE A 303 10.04 -16.68 -16.32
N GLY A 304 10.22 -16.34 -15.08
CA GLY A 304 11.44 -15.71 -14.57
C GLY A 304 11.17 -14.27 -14.07
N ALA A 305 11.92 -13.83 -13.06
CA ALA A 305 11.90 -12.43 -12.66
C ALA A 305 12.99 -11.71 -13.45
N PRO A 306 12.72 -10.58 -14.13
CA PRO A 306 13.82 -9.72 -14.53
C PRO A 306 14.47 -9.23 -13.25
N THR A 307 15.70 -9.62 -13.01
CA THR A 307 16.51 -9.03 -11.96
C THR A 307 16.80 -7.59 -12.36
N VAL A 308 17.02 -6.71 -11.38
CA VAL A 308 17.44 -5.32 -11.68
C VAL A 308 18.69 -5.35 -12.57
N ALA A 309 19.57 -6.33 -12.39
CA ALA A 309 20.74 -6.57 -13.21
C ALA A 309 20.42 -6.89 -14.68
N GLU A 310 19.37 -7.70 -14.95
CA GLU A 310 18.92 -7.97 -16.35
C GLU A 310 18.35 -6.72 -17.02
N ILE A 311 17.63 -5.89 -16.26
CA ILE A 311 17.09 -4.61 -16.75
C ILE A 311 18.24 -3.63 -17.08
N GLU A 312 19.26 -3.57 -16.23
CA GLU A 312 20.45 -2.73 -16.44
C GLU A 312 21.34 -3.27 -17.56
N SER A 313 21.42 -4.59 -17.76
CA SER A 313 22.19 -5.16 -18.88
C SER A 313 21.51 -4.92 -20.22
N LEU A 314 20.16 -5.06 -20.30
CA LEU A 314 19.40 -4.74 -21.51
C LEU A 314 19.52 -3.25 -21.87
N GLY A 315 19.45 -2.36 -20.88
CA GLY A 315 19.64 -0.92 -21.09
C GLY A 315 21.06 -0.54 -21.53
N ARG A 316 22.09 -1.27 -21.08
CA ARG A 316 23.49 -1.09 -21.53
C ARG A 316 23.74 -1.62 -22.93
N GLU A 317 23.13 -2.74 -23.32
CA GLU A 317 23.23 -3.27 -24.69
C GLU A 317 22.56 -2.36 -25.72
N GLU A 318 21.39 -1.78 -25.38
CA GLU A 318 20.72 -0.82 -26.27
C GLU A 318 21.51 0.50 -26.39
N LEU A 319 22.08 0.99 -25.29
CA LEU A 319 22.98 2.17 -25.33
C LEU A 319 24.28 1.90 -26.10
N GLY A 320 24.80 0.68 -26.07
CA GLY A 320 25.94 0.25 -26.87
C GLY A 320 25.64 0.20 -28.37
N ARG A 321 24.42 -0.29 -28.75
CA ARG A 321 23.95 -0.34 -30.16
C ARG A 321 23.60 1.03 -30.72
N ALA A 322 23.19 1.99 -29.89
CA ALA A 322 22.88 3.35 -30.33
C ALA A 322 24.13 4.23 -30.51
N ARG A 323 25.32 3.73 -30.15
CA ARG A 323 26.64 4.43 -30.32
C ARG A 323 27.49 3.83 -31.45
N LEU A 324 27.02 2.78 -32.10
CA LEU A 324 27.58 2.22 -33.34
C LEU A 324 26.73 2.61 -34.54
#